data_b77b9fc2bd66c7205ba44a791b14e3c0
#
_entry.id   b77b9fc2bd66c7205ba44a791b14e3c0
#
_cell.length_a   1.000
_cell.length_b   1.000
_cell.length_c   1.000
_cell.angle_alpha   90.00
_cell.angle_beta   90.00
_cell.angle_gamma   90.00
#
_symmetry.space_group_name_H-M   'P 1'
#
loop_
_entity.id
_entity.type
_entity.pdbx_description
1 polymer ?
#
loop_
_entity_poly.entity_id
_entity_poly.type
_entity_poly.pdbx_seq_one_letter_code
_entity_poly.pdbx_strand_id
1 'polypeptide(L)'
;MDPFAIMDCALIAIAIGEKAHNLRELLDRLLRIEDPAVTYFHFWGGLLRPQFVDPEYQNDFAAWAYHDLHDRRLAERLSILNPTEFKSIDDLHRRIIDVVEERMDEDDFDPHTEAEKPFFFMRSQIVIFDTRERAQTPEQLGDIIPSLALGSLFYHLIDARRRTESGRDDFSEWLWGWGAPYAPCAAKIAAIDPYFNSILELRSELERVLKQYLSKGNAS
;
A
#
# COMPACT_ATOMS: atom_id res chain seq x y z
N MET A 1 -18.27 -14.97 -18.18
CA MET A 1 -17.24 -14.22 -17.42
C MET A 1 -15.88 -14.74 -17.75
N ASP A 2 -14.92 -13.88 -18.04
CA ASP A 2 -13.56 -14.33 -18.33
C ASP A 2 -12.91 -14.90 -17.06
N PRO A 3 -12.04 -15.91 -17.18
CA PRO A 3 -11.29 -16.43 -16.04
C PRO A 3 -10.47 -15.35 -15.35
N PHE A 4 -10.40 -15.40 -14.01
CA PHE A 4 -9.49 -14.54 -13.27
C PHE A 4 -8.05 -14.98 -13.48
N ALA A 5 -7.25 -14.10 -14.07
CA ALA A 5 -5.83 -14.36 -14.30
C ALA A 5 -5.02 -14.02 -13.05
N ILE A 6 -4.33 -15.00 -12.47
CA ILE A 6 -3.41 -14.75 -11.38
C ILE A 6 -2.11 -14.18 -11.94
N MET A 7 -1.90 -12.90 -11.68
CA MET A 7 -0.63 -12.22 -11.98
C MET A 7 0.20 -12.17 -10.71
N ASP A 8 1.51 -12.15 -10.86
CA ASP A 8 2.44 -11.92 -9.76
C ASP A 8 3.30 -10.70 -10.06
N CYS A 9 3.91 -10.11 -9.04
CA CYS A 9 4.80 -8.98 -9.25
C CYS A 9 6.01 -8.98 -8.33
N ALA A 10 7.06 -8.31 -8.80
CA ALA A 10 8.20 -7.90 -8.00
C ALA A 10 8.26 -6.37 -7.96
N LEU A 11 8.40 -5.80 -6.77
CA LEU A 11 8.64 -4.37 -6.58
C LEU A 11 10.15 -4.14 -6.50
N ILE A 12 10.69 -3.41 -7.46
CA ILE A 12 12.11 -3.04 -7.52
C ILE A 12 12.26 -1.64 -6.93
N ALA A 13 13.11 -1.53 -5.90
CA ALA A 13 13.48 -0.25 -5.31
C ALA A 13 14.63 0.37 -6.11
N ILE A 14 14.46 1.60 -6.58
CA ILE A 14 15.44 2.34 -7.37
C ILE A 14 15.76 3.65 -6.64
N ALA A 15 17.04 3.85 -6.27
CA ALA A 15 17.50 5.10 -5.71
C ALA A 15 17.46 6.21 -6.79
N ILE A 16 16.87 7.36 -6.46
CA ILE A 16 16.84 8.51 -7.38
C ILE A 16 17.99 9.48 -7.18
N GLY A 17 18.89 9.20 -6.23
CA GLY A 17 20.07 10.03 -5.94
C GLY A 17 19.78 11.22 -5.01
N GLU A 18 18.55 11.43 -4.61
CA GLU A 18 18.13 12.47 -3.69
C GLU A 18 18.13 11.98 -2.24
N LYS A 19 18.53 12.86 -1.32
CA LYS A 19 18.51 12.60 0.13
C LYS A 19 18.22 13.88 0.92
N ALA A 20 17.77 13.70 2.16
CA ALA A 20 17.57 14.79 3.12
C ALA A 20 18.19 14.45 4.46
N HIS A 21 18.95 15.39 5.04
CA HIS A 21 19.62 15.25 6.33
C HIS A 21 18.83 15.89 7.48
N ASN A 22 17.85 16.74 7.16
CA ASN A 22 17.01 17.44 8.11
C ASN A 22 15.63 17.71 7.49
N LEU A 23 14.70 18.25 8.29
CA LEU A 23 13.33 18.47 7.83
C LEU A 23 13.24 19.52 6.72
N ARG A 24 14.10 20.55 6.76
CA ARG A 24 14.15 21.57 5.72
C ARG A 24 14.55 20.99 4.37
N GLU A 25 15.55 20.13 4.36
CA GLU A 25 15.97 19.45 3.15
C GLU A 25 14.90 18.46 2.65
N LEU A 26 14.20 17.77 3.58
CA LEU A 26 13.09 16.88 3.21
C LEU A 26 12.02 17.66 2.44
N LEU A 27 11.59 18.82 2.97
CA LEU A 27 10.62 19.68 2.31
C LEU A 27 11.11 20.15 0.93
N ASP A 28 12.36 20.62 0.84
CA ASP A 28 12.94 21.08 -0.43
C ASP A 28 12.97 19.97 -1.50
N ARG A 29 13.16 18.72 -1.11
CA ARG A 29 13.11 17.57 -2.03
C ARG A 29 11.68 17.21 -2.41
N LEU A 30 10.77 17.14 -1.45
CA LEU A 30 9.35 16.86 -1.70
C LEU A 30 8.75 17.86 -2.71
N LEU A 31 9.08 19.15 -2.58
CA LEU A 31 8.60 20.19 -3.50
C LEU A 31 9.12 20.07 -4.95
N ARG A 32 10.22 19.32 -5.16
CA ARG A 32 10.87 19.15 -6.50
C ARG A 32 10.59 17.79 -7.12
N ILE A 33 10.25 16.79 -6.32
CA ILE A 33 10.01 15.43 -6.78
C ILE A 33 8.58 15.34 -7.30
N GLU A 34 8.46 15.24 -8.64
CA GLU A 34 7.17 15.13 -9.33
C GLU A 34 6.79 13.66 -9.63
N ASP A 35 7.73 12.70 -9.50
CA ASP A 35 7.48 11.28 -9.78
C ASP A 35 6.62 10.63 -8.69
N PRO A 36 5.33 10.29 -8.95
CA PRO A 36 4.45 9.68 -7.97
C PRO A 36 4.94 8.31 -7.49
N ALA A 37 5.80 7.63 -8.24
CA ALA A 37 6.39 6.36 -7.86
C ALA A 37 7.30 6.46 -6.62
N VAL A 38 7.78 7.67 -6.30
CA VAL A 38 8.54 7.94 -5.07
C VAL A 38 7.62 7.86 -3.85
N THR A 39 6.56 8.63 -3.83
CA THR A 39 5.57 8.62 -2.74
C THR A 39 4.95 7.23 -2.59
N TYR A 40 4.61 6.58 -3.71
CA TYR A 40 4.10 5.22 -3.71
C TYR A 40 5.07 4.23 -3.05
N PHE A 41 6.37 4.30 -3.37
CA PHE A 41 7.37 3.44 -2.77
C PHE A 41 7.45 3.60 -1.25
N HIS A 42 7.48 4.82 -0.75
CA HIS A 42 7.65 5.10 0.68
C HIS A 42 6.42 4.75 1.54
N PHE A 43 5.26 4.56 0.91
CA PHE A 43 4.05 4.08 1.59
C PHE A 43 3.83 2.57 1.43
N TRP A 44 4.12 2.01 0.27
CA TRP A 44 3.75 0.62 -0.05
C TRP A 44 4.93 -0.33 -0.17
N GLY A 45 6.14 0.19 -0.39
CA GLY A 45 7.33 -0.63 -0.62
C GLY A 45 7.72 -1.51 0.56
N GLY A 46 7.33 -1.13 1.77
CA GLY A 46 7.57 -1.89 3.00
C GLY A 46 6.85 -3.24 3.03
N LEU A 47 5.66 -3.34 2.42
CA LEU A 47 4.80 -4.54 2.50
C LEU A 47 5.41 -5.79 1.87
N LEU A 48 6.24 -5.65 0.84
CA LEU A 48 6.92 -6.76 0.17
C LEU A 48 8.35 -6.99 0.67
N ARG A 49 8.84 -6.17 1.61
CA ARG A 49 10.15 -6.41 2.23
C ARG A 49 10.02 -7.52 3.27
N PRO A 50 11.01 -8.43 3.36
CA PRO A 50 11.06 -9.37 4.48
C PRO A 50 11.10 -8.62 5.81
N GLN A 51 10.15 -8.87 6.68
CA GLN A 51 10.09 -8.26 8.00
C GLN A 51 10.23 -9.38 9.04
N PHE A 52 11.13 -9.17 10.00
CA PHE A 52 11.32 -10.09 11.12
C PHE A 52 10.57 -9.63 12.37
N VAL A 53 10.15 -8.37 12.40
CA VAL A 53 9.36 -7.71 13.46
C VAL A 53 8.37 -6.78 12.77
N ASP A 54 7.17 -6.66 13.31
CA ASP A 54 6.19 -5.70 12.81
C ASP A 54 6.74 -4.27 12.91
N PRO A 55 6.66 -3.49 11.82
CA PRO A 55 7.18 -2.13 11.83
C PRO A 55 6.33 -1.25 12.76
N GLU A 56 6.99 -0.40 13.54
CA GLU A 56 6.31 0.58 14.40
C GLU A 56 5.52 1.62 13.55
N TYR A 57 6.01 1.91 12.34
CA TYR A 57 5.40 2.84 11.39
C TYR A 57 5.26 2.19 10.01
N GLN A 58 4.10 2.39 9.37
CA GLN A 58 3.80 1.77 8.07
C GLN A 58 4.49 2.45 6.88
N ASN A 59 4.88 3.72 6.99
CA ASN A 59 5.58 4.44 5.92
C ASN A 59 6.96 4.91 6.33
N ASP A 60 7.84 5.02 5.33
CA ASP A 60 9.25 5.37 5.55
C ASP A 60 9.43 6.81 6.09
N PHE A 61 8.51 7.76 5.80
CA PHE A 61 8.59 9.13 6.30
C PHE A 61 8.38 9.19 7.82
N ALA A 62 7.35 8.49 8.31
CA ALA A 62 7.07 8.41 9.74
C ALA A 62 8.19 7.66 10.47
N ALA A 63 8.68 6.54 9.90
CA ALA A 63 9.79 5.78 10.45
C ALA A 63 11.05 6.64 10.59
N TRP A 64 11.43 7.40 9.55
CA TRP A 64 12.58 8.28 9.58
C TRP A 64 12.41 9.43 10.57
N ALA A 65 11.24 10.05 10.60
CA ALA A 65 10.95 11.13 11.55
C ALA A 65 11.12 10.66 13.01
N TYR A 66 10.73 9.44 13.32
CA TYR A 66 10.85 8.87 14.66
C TYR A 66 12.27 8.40 14.98
N HIS A 67 12.86 7.55 14.12
CA HIS A 67 14.10 6.85 14.44
C HIS A 67 15.35 7.68 14.21
N ASP A 68 15.35 8.54 13.19
CA ASP A 68 16.56 9.26 12.76
C ASP A 68 16.47 10.77 13.07
N LEU A 69 15.30 11.40 12.91
CA LEU A 69 15.11 12.82 13.23
C LEU A 69 14.71 13.03 14.70
N HIS A 70 14.26 11.98 15.40
CA HIS A 70 13.77 12.00 16.79
C HIS A 70 12.59 12.95 17.01
N ASP A 71 11.81 13.23 15.98
CA ASP A 71 10.59 14.02 16.04
C ASP A 71 9.35 13.14 16.10
N ARG A 72 8.98 12.77 17.33
CA ARG A 72 7.81 11.93 17.58
C ARG A 72 6.50 12.56 17.09
N ARG A 73 6.36 13.90 17.22
CA ARG A 73 5.14 14.60 16.81
C ARG A 73 4.94 14.54 15.30
N LEU A 74 6.01 14.76 14.51
CA LEU A 74 6.00 14.60 13.08
C LEU A 74 5.71 13.14 12.68
N ALA A 75 6.36 12.19 13.34
CA ALA A 75 6.16 10.76 13.07
C ALA A 75 4.70 10.35 13.26
N GLU A 76 4.06 10.75 14.36
CA GLU A 76 2.65 10.48 14.64
C GLU A 76 1.73 11.08 13.56
N ARG A 77 1.98 12.32 13.12
CA ARG A 77 1.19 12.96 12.05
C ARG A 77 1.35 12.29 10.70
N LEU A 78 2.55 11.85 10.35
CA LEU A 78 2.81 11.14 9.10
C LEU A 78 2.28 9.71 9.14
N SER A 79 2.27 9.06 10.29
CA SER A 79 1.84 7.66 10.44
C SER A 79 0.35 7.44 10.21
N ILE A 80 -0.47 8.45 10.51
CA ILE A 80 -1.93 8.36 10.34
C ILE A 80 -2.39 8.59 8.89
N LEU A 81 -1.48 8.98 7.98
CA LEU A 81 -1.82 9.18 6.58
C LEU A 81 -2.09 7.83 5.91
N ASN A 82 -3.36 7.52 5.68
CA ASN A 82 -3.77 6.33 4.96
C ASN A 82 -3.85 6.63 3.46
N PRO A 83 -2.98 6.08 2.60
CA PRO A 83 -2.97 6.37 1.17
C PRO A 83 -4.27 5.98 0.46
N THR A 84 -5.10 5.11 1.05
CA THR A 84 -6.38 4.69 0.46
C THR A 84 -7.49 5.74 0.61
N GLU A 85 -7.30 6.74 1.47
CA GLU A 85 -8.26 7.83 1.68
C GLU A 85 -8.09 9.00 0.69
N PHE A 86 -7.00 8.98 -0.07
CA PHE A 86 -6.70 10.02 -1.07
C PHE A 86 -7.16 9.61 -2.47
N LYS A 87 -7.62 10.59 -3.25
CA LYS A 87 -8.08 10.35 -4.63
C LYS A 87 -6.93 9.98 -5.58
N SER A 88 -5.73 10.46 -5.27
CA SER A 88 -4.53 10.19 -6.05
C SER A 88 -3.29 10.18 -5.16
N ILE A 89 -2.21 9.62 -5.68
CA ILE A 89 -0.91 9.66 -4.99
C ILE A 89 -0.37 11.10 -4.90
N ASP A 90 -0.76 11.97 -5.83
CA ASP A 90 -0.38 13.38 -5.82
C ASP A 90 -1.11 14.16 -4.70
N ASP A 91 -2.35 13.78 -4.37
CA ASP A 91 -3.07 14.34 -3.21
C ASP A 91 -2.39 13.93 -1.90
N LEU A 92 -1.98 12.65 -1.79
CA LEU A 92 -1.20 12.17 -0.66
C LEU A 92 0.15 12.91 -0.56
N HIS A 93 0.86 13.07 -1.69
CA HIS A 93 2.13 13.79 -1.75
C HIS A 93 1.99 15.22 -1.24
N ARG A 94 0.97 15.94 -1.69
CA ARG A 94 0.67 17.31 -1.19
C ARG A 94 0.39 17.31 0.31
N ARG A 95 -0.37 16.31 0.82
CA ARG A 95 -0.64 16.24 2.26
C ARG A 95 0.61 15.98 3.09
N ILE A 96 1.57 15.22 2.57
CA ILE A 96 2.88 15.04 3.24
C ILE A 96 3.59 16.40 3.34
N ILE A 97 3.62 17.18 2.26
CA ILE A 97 4.20 18.51 2.25
C ILE A 97 3.53 19.39 3.31
N ASP A 98 2.20 19.46 3.32
CA ASP A 98 1.44 20.24 4.31
C ASP A 98 1.81 19.86 5.74
N VAL A 99 1.90 18.56 6.05
CA VAL A 99 2.26 18.07 7.40
C VAL A 99 3.68 18.49 7.79
N VAL A 100 4.61 18.46 6.84
CA VAL A 100 6.00 18.88 7.05
C VAL A 100 6.07 20.40 7.27
N GLU A 101 5.36 21.19 6.45
CA GLU A 101 5.29 22.65 6.61
C GLU A 101 4.65 23.04 7.94
N GLU A 102 3.50 22.43 8.29
CA GLU A 102 2.83 22.65 9.58
C GLU A 102 3.79 22.39 10.77
N ARG A 103 4.64 21.36 10.68
CA ARG A 103 5.62 21.05 11.74
C ARG A 103 6.75 22.08 11.81
N MET A 104 7.21 22.56 10.66
CA MET A 104 8.29 23.56 10.58
C MET A 104 7.87 24.94 11.11
N ASP A 105 6.57 25.25 11.05
CA ASP A 105 6.02 26.52 11.54
C ASP A 105 5.81 26.54 13.07
N GLU A 106 6.08 25.42 13.78
CA GLU A 106 5.95 25.36 15.23
C GLU A 106 7.19 25.94 15.93
N ASP A 107 6.98 26.80 16.94
CA ASP A 107 8.04 27.53 17.66
C ASP A 107 9.03 26.61 18.42
N ASP A 108 8.62 25.37 18.71
CA ASP A 108 9.40 24.42 19.51
C ASP A 108 10.30 23.49 18.67
N PHE A 109 10.42 23.74 17.37
CA PHE A 109 11.17 22.89 16.44
C PHE A 109 12.19 23.68 15.63
N ASP A 110 13.43 23.15 15.56
CA ASP A 110 14.45 23.66 14.63
C ASP A 110 14.50 22.77 13.36
N PRO A 111 14.04 23.29 12.20
CA PRO A 111 13.99 22.53 10.96
C PRO A 111 15.37 22.15 10.39
N HIS A 112 16.46 22.69 10.93
CA HIS A 112 17.84 22.37 10.58
C HIS A 112 18.48 21.33 11.49
N THR A 113 17.73 20.77 12.47
CA THR A 113 18.23 19.67 13.30
C THR A 113 18.58 18.48 12.41
N GLU A 114 19.85 18.05 12.45
CA GLU A 114 20.37 16.96 11.64
C GLU A 114 19.83 15.60 12.16
N ALA A 115 19.33 14.80 11.25
CA ALA A 115 18.93 13.42 11.52
C ALA A 115 20.18 12.52 11.68
N GLU A 116 20.08 11.45 12.46
CA GLU A 116 21.17 10.47 12.63
C GLU A 116 21.57 9.82 11.30
N LYS A 117 20.56 9.51 10.47
CA LYS A 117 20.77 9.03 9.10
C LYS A 117 19.90 9.83 8.13
N PRO A 118 20.42 10.12 6.93
CA PRO A 118 19.64 10.84 5.94
C PRO A 118 18.47 9.99 5.43
N PHE A 119 17.35 10.66 5.12
CA PHE A 119 16.29 10.07 4.34
C PHE A 119 16.71 9.90 2.89
N PHE A 120 16.64 8.69 2.36
CA PHE A 120 16.96 8.39 0.96
C PHE A 120 15.68 8.26 0.15
N PHE A 121 15.54 9.09 -0.87
CA PHE A 121 14.40 8.99 -1.77
C PHE A 121 14.58 7.83 -2.76
N MET A 122 13.61 6.94 -2.74
CA MET A 122 13.54 5.78 -3.60
C MET A 122 12.27 5.83 -4.43
N ARG A 123 12.27 5.25 -5.61
CA ARG A 123 11.05 5.01 -6.38
C ARG A 123 10.82 3.53 -6.60
N SER A 124 9.56 3.16 -6.81
CA SER A 124 9.19 1.80 -7.19
C SER A 124 9.17 1.62 -8.70
N GLN A 125 9.64 0.45 -9.13
CA GLN A 125 9.27 -0.11 -10.42
C GLN A 125 8.64 -1.48 -10.18
N ILE A 126 7.41 -1.66 -10.66
CA ILE A 126 6.71 -2.94 -10.54
C ILE A 126 6.92 -3.72 -11.83
N VAL A 127 7.46 -4.92 -11.69
CA VAL A 127 7.60 -5.88 -12.79
C VAL A 127 6.52 -6.94 -12.61
N ILE A 128 5.66 -7.10 -13.63
CA ILE A 128 4.49 -7.98 -13.59
C ILE A 128 4.75 -9.19 -14.48
N PHE A 129 4.35 -10.36 -14.01
CA PHE A 129 4.43 -11.60 -14.79
C PHE A 129 3.19 -12.47 -14.59
N ASP A 130 2.82 -13.16 -15.68
CA ASP A 130 1.69 -14.08 -15.69
C ASP A 130 2.10 -15.42 -15.09
N THR A 131 1.46 -15.83 -13.98
CA THR A 131 1.69 -17.15 -13.35
C THR A 131 1.16 -18.31 -14.18
N ARG A 132 0.30 -18.05 -15.18
CA ARG A 132 -0.51 -18.99 -15.96
C ARG A 132 -1.60 -19.69 -15.16
N GLU A 133 -1.75 -19.39 -13.89
CA GLU A 133 -2.85 -19.89 -13.07
C GLU A 133 -4.11 -19.04 -13.31
N ARG A 134 -5.27 -19.73 -13.37
CA ARG A 134 -6.56 -19.12 -13.69
C ARG A 134 -7.64 -19.69 -12.80
N ALA A 135 -8.45 -18.82 -12.18
CA ALA A 135 -9.68 -19.22 -11.53
C ALA A 135 -10.85 -19.07 -12.52
N GLN A 136 -11.54 -20.18 -12.80
CA GLN A 136 -12.70 -20.19 -13.69
C GLN A 136 -13.99 -19.77 -12.97
N THR A 137 -14.05 -19.98 -11.65
CA THR A 137 -15.20 -19.69 -10.80
C THR A 137 -14.75 -19.04 -9.48
N PRO A 138 -15.65 -18.33 -8.79
CA PRO A 138 -15.35 -17.77 -7.46
C PRO A 138 -14.86 -18.79 -6.43
N GLU A 139 -15.37 -20.03 -6.50
CA GLU A 139 -14.95 -21.12 -5.60
C GLU A 139 -13.48 -21.48 -5.85
N GLN A 140 -13.08 -21.62 -7.13
CA GLN A 140 -11.67 -21.86 -7.49
C GLN A 140 -10.75 -20.73 -7.03
N LEU A 141 -11.21 -19.47 -7.11
CA LEU A 141 -10.45 -18.34 -6.55
C LEU A 141 -10.26 -18.52 -5.04
N GLY A 142 -11.31 -18.91 -4.32
CA GLY A 142 -11.23 -19.21 -2.89
C GLY A 142 -10.24 -20.31 -2.53
N ASP A 143 -10.08 -21.31 -3.39
CA ASP A 143 -9.12 -22.41 -3.23
C ASP A 143 -7.66 -21.98 -3.50
N ILE A 144 -7.45 -21.01 -4.39
CA ILE A 144 -6.13 -20.49 -4.78
C ILE A 144 -5.56 -19.53 -3.72
N ILE A 145 -6.39 -18.66 -3.14
CA ILE A 145 -5.96 -17.56 -2.24
C ILE A 145 -5.02 -18.01 -1.10
N PRO A 146 -5.25 -19.15 -0.41
CA PRO A 146 -4.38 -19.57 0.69
C PRO A 146 -2.91 -19.81 0.29
N SER A 147 -2.68 -20.19 -0.97
CA SER A 147 -1.35 -20.47 -1.54
C SER A 147 -0.76 -19.32 -2.37
N LEU A 148 -1.50 -18.22 -2.50
CA LEU A 148 -1.12 -17.11 -3.36
C LEU A 148 0.21 -16.47 -2.92
N ALA A 149 1.09 -16.17 -3.87
CA ALA A 149 2.33 -15.45 -3.60
C ALA A 149 2.06 -14.04 -3.05
N LEU A 150 2.97 -13.52 -2.23
CA LEU A 150 2.80 -12.17 -1.65
C LEU A 150 2.79 -11.08 -2.73
N GLY A 151 3.58 -11.23 -3.79
CA GLY A 151 3.56 -10.33 -4.94
C GLY A 151 2.22 -10.35 -5.66
N SER A 152 1.57 -11.52 -5.79
CA SER A 152 0.22 -11.62 -6.37
C SER A 152 -0.83 -10.91 -5.51
N LEU A 153 -0.76 -11.08 -4.18
CA LEU A 153 -1.65 -10.35 -3.25
C LEU A 153 -1.46 -8.85 -3.38
N PHE A 154 -0.21 -8.39 -3.37
CA PHE A 154 0.11 -6.98 -3.55
C PHE A 154 -0.44 -6.43 -4.86
N TYR A 155 -0.21 -7.15 -5.97
CA TYR A 155 -0.66 -6.73 -7.29
C TYR A 155 -2.18 -6.62 -7.39
N HIS A 156 -2.91 -7.65 -6.93
CA HIS A 156 -4.37 -7.73 -7.10
C HIS A 156 -5.16 -6.97 -6.03
N LEU A 157 -4.65 -6.87 -4.80
CA LEU A 157 -5.40 -6.24 -3.69
C LEU A 157 -5.02 -4.77 -3.49
N ILE A 158 -3.74 -4.41 -3.72
CA ILE A 158 -3.20 -3.09 -3.42
C ILE A 158 -2.95 -2.30 -4.71
N ASP A 159 -2.07 -2.78 -5.58
CA ASP A 159 -1.68 -2.06 -6.79
C ASP A 159 -2.85 -1.90 -7.77
N ALA A 160 -3.79 -2.83 -7.78
CA ALA A 160 -5.01 -2.76 -8.59
C ALA A 160 -5.80 -1.46 -8.35
N ARG A 161 -5.88 -1.00 -7.11
CA ARG A 161 -6.68 0.19 -6.75
C ARG A 161 -6.25 1.46 -7.49
N ARG A 162 -4.99 1.57 -7.90
CA ARG A 162 -4.52 2.69 -8.73
C ARG A 162 -4.65 2.43 -10.24
N ARG A 163 -4.86 1.17 -10.67
CA ARG A 163 -4.96 0.76 -12.08
C ARG A 163 -6.39 0.67 -12.59
N THR A 164 -7.34 0.36 -11.70
CA THR A 164 -8.75 0.21 -12.03
C THR A 164 -9.43 1.57 -12.04
N GLU A 165 -10.33 1.79 -12.98
CA GLU A 165 -11.15 3.02 -13.05
C GLU A 165 -12.06 3.18 -11.82
N SER A 166 -12.49 2.04 -11.24
CA SER A 166 -13.34 1.99 -10.06
C SER A 166 -12.60 2.28 -8.75
N GLY A 167 -11.24 2.28 -8.75
CA GLY A 167 -10.41 2.37 -7.55
C GLY A 167 -10.48 1.13 -6.65
N ARG A 168 -11.02 0.01 -7.17
CA ARG A 168 -11.18 -1.25 -6.44
C ARG A 168 -10.03 -2.20 -6.69
N ASP A 169 -9.91 -3.19 -5.82
CA ASP A 169 -9.05 -4.34 -6.02
C ASP A 169 -9.60 -5.28 -7.13
N ASP A 170 -8.70 -6.04 -7.76
CA ASP A 170 -9.07 -6.93 -8.87
C ASP A 170 -10.01 -8.08 -8.42
N PHE A 171 -9.91 -8.55 -7.17
CA PHE A 171 -10.75 -9.64 -6.66
C PHE A 171 -12.21 -9.20 -6.53
N SER A 172 -12.45 -8.06 -5.87
CA SER A 172 -13.80 -7.54 -5.72
C SER A 172 -14.40 -7.14 -7.05
N GLU A 173 -13.63 -6.54 -7.96
CA GLU A 173 -14.09 -6.14 -9.29
C GLU A 173 -14.54 -7.37 -10.10
N TRP A 174 -13.74 -8.44 -10.10
CA TRP A 174 -14.09 -9.67 -10.80
C TRP A 174 -15.32 -10.36 -10.20
N LEU A 175 -15.41 -10.42 -8.86
CA LEU A 175 -16.57 -11.02 -8.17
C LEU A 175 -17.87 -10.25 -8.44
N TRP A 176 -17.84 -8.92 -8.58
CA TRP A 176 -19.01 -8.15 -8.98
C TRP A 176 -19.51 -8.53 -10.36
N GLY A 177 -18.64 -8.87 -11.28
CA GLY A 177 -19.00 -9.35 -12.62
C GLY A 177 -19.81 -10.65 -12.61
N TRP A 178 -19.79 -11.43 -11.52
CA TRP A 178 -20.59 -12.65 -11.34
C TRP A 178 -22.02 -12.35 -10.85
N GLY A 179 -22.35 -11.09 -10.54
CA GLY A 179 -23.69 -10.63 -10.22
C GLY A 179 -24.08 -10.78 -8.75
N ALA A 180 -25.39 -10.70 -8.51
CA ALA A 180 -25.98 -10.56 -7.18
C ALA A 180 -25.55 -11.61 -6.14
N PRO A 181 -25.35 -12.89 -6.46
CA PRO A 181 -24.96 -13.88 -5.45
C PRO A 181 -23.60 -13.58 -4.81
N TYR A 182 -22.66 -12.97 -5.54
CA TYR A 182 -21.30 -12.68 -5.08
C TYR A 182 -21.09 -11.22 -4.66
N ALA A 183 -22.04 -10.33 -4.93
CA ALA A 183 -21.95 -8.92 -4.58
C ALA A 183 -21.67 -8.65 -3.09
N PRO A 184 -22.27 -9.39 -2.11
CA PRO A 184 -21.92 -9.21 -0.70
C PRO A 184 -20.47 -9.61 -0.37
N CYS A 185 -19.93 -10.65 -1.03
CA CYS A 185 -18.54 -11.06 -0.89
C CYS A 185 -17.60 -9.97 -1.44
N ALA A 186 -17.87 -9.52 -2.66
CA ALA A 186 -17.11 -8.46 -3.33
C ALA A 186 -17.09 -7.17 -2.49
N ALA A 187 -18.24 -6.77 -1.92
CA ALA A 187 -18.33 -5.60 -1.06
C ALA A 187 -17.47 -5.74 0.22
N LYS A 188 -17.40 -6.94 0.79
CA LYS A 188 -16.55 -7.21 1.96
C LYS A 188 -15.07 -7.17 1.64
N ILE A 189 -14.65 -7.70 0.49
CA ILE A 189 -13.25 -7.65 0.03
C ILE A 189 -12.86 -6.19 -0.25
N ALA A 190 -13.69 -5.43 -0.97
CA ALA A 190 -13.43 -4.03 -1.27
C ALA A 190 -13.28 -3.15 -0.01
N ALA A 191 -13.90 -3.56 1.11
CA ALA A 191 -13.83 -2.88 2.40
C ALA A 191 -12.61 -3.26 3.25
N ILE A 192 -11.77 -4.20 2.81
CA ILE A 192 -10.52 -4.53 3.50
C ILE A 192 -9.58 -3.33 3.37
N ASP A 193 -9.11 -2.82 4.51
CA ASP A 193 -8.07 -1.79 4.52
C ASP A 193 -6.70 -2.46 4.27
N PRO A 194 -6.04 -2.17 3.15
CA PRO A 194 -4.75 -2.80 2.83
C PRO A 194 -3.56 -2.11 3.50
N TYR A 195 -3.74 -0.96 4.16
CA TYR A 195 -2.62 -0.14 4.60
C TYR A 195 -2.12 -0.49 6.00
N PHE A 196 -3.03 -0.64 6.98
CA PHE A 196 -2.64 -0.89 8.37
C PHE A 196 -2.45 -2.37 8.73
N ASN A 197 -2.47 -3.25 7.73
CA ASN A 197 -2.28 -4.68 7.89
C ASN A 197 -1.01 -5.15 7.18
N SER A 198 -0.34 -6.16 7.72
CA SER A 198 0.71 -6.87 6.99
C SER A 198 0.11 -7.63 5.80
N ILE A 199 0.92 -7.90 4.78
CA ILE A 199 0.46 -8.65 3.60
C ILE A 199 -0.04 -10.05 3.96
N LEU A 200 0.45 -10.65 5.05
CA LEU A 200 0.01 -11.96 5.55
C LEU A 200 -1.35 -11.87 6.24
N GLU A 201 -1.59 -10.80 7.00
CA GLU A 201 -2.91 -10.54 7.60
C GLU A 201 -3.95 -10.27 6.53
N LEU A 202 -3.60 -9.50 5.49
CA LEU A 202 -4.47 -9.27 4.33
C LEU A 202 -4.86 -10.57 3.64
N ARG A 203 -3.91 -11.52 3.44
CA ARG A 203 -4.21 -12.85 2.90
C ARG A 203 -5.19 -13.60 3.79
N SER A 204 -4.94 -13.61 5.10
CA SER A 204 -5.78 -14.31 6.07
C SER A 204 -7.19 -13.73 6.11
N GLU A 205 -7.33 -12.42 6.02
CA GLU A 205 -8.63 -11.75 5.99
C GLU A 205 -9.38 -12.03 4.69
N LEU A 206 -8.71 -11.95 3.54
CA LEU A 206 -9.27 -12.28 2.24
C LEU A 206 -9.76 -13.75 2.22
N GLU A 207 -8.95 -14.68 2.71
CA GLU A 207 -9.31 -16.10 2.86
C GLU A 207 -10.55 -16.28 3.74
N ARG A 208 -10.61 -15.60 4.87
CA ARG A 208 -11.74 -15.64 5.80
C ARG A 208 -13.03 -15.17 5.15
N VAL A 209 -12.97 -14.04 4.42
CA VAL A 209 -14.14 -13.49 3.70
C VAL A 209 -14.61 -14.48 2.64
N LEU A 210 -13.72 -14.97 1.78
CA LEU A 210 -14.07 -15.93 0.74
C LEU A 210 -14.69 -17.22 1.31
N LYS A 211 -14.07 -17.82 2.34
CA LYS A 211 -14.64 -19.00 3.01
C LYS A 211 -16.04 -18.75 3.57
N GLN A 212 -16.27 -17.59 4.17
CA GLN A 212 -17.58 -17.26 4.75
C GLN A 212 -18.70 -17.20 3.71
N TYR A 213 -18.39 -16.69 2.51
CA TYR A 213 -19.41 -16.45 1.49
C TYR A 213 -19.52 -17.59 0.48
N LEU A 214 -18.41 -18.24 0.11
CA LEU A 214 -18.42 -19.32 -0.88
C LEU A 214 -18.86 -20.67 -0.30
N SER A 215 -18.59 -20.94 1.00
CA SER A 215 -19.05 -22.17 1.65
C SER A 215 -20.58 -22.22 1.82
N LYS A 216 -21.28 -21.08 1.80
CA LYS A 216 -22.75 -21.00 1.91
C LYS A 216 -23.46 -21.29 0.59
N GLY A 217 -22.79 -21.23 -0.54
CA GLY A 217 -23.35 -21.49 -1.87
C GLY A 217 -23.57 -22.96 -2.17
N ASN A 218 -22.94 -23.89 -1.42
CA ASN A 218 -23.07 -25.35 -1.62
C ASN A 218 -24.18 -26.00 -0.77
N ALA A 219 -24.98 -25.22 -0.05
CA ALA A 219 -26.02 -25.73 0.86
C ALA A 219 -27.46 -25.40 0.39
N SER A 220 -27.68 -25.24 -0.93
CA SER A 220 -29.02 -25.00 -1.49
C SER A 220 -29.34 -25.94 -2.64
#